data_fec8ad12cd3896e585427c5524844ef0
#
_entry.id   fec8ad12cd3896e585427c5524844ef0
#
_cell.length_a   1.000
_cell.length_b   1.000
_cell.length_c   1.000
_cell.angle_alpha   90.00
_cell.angle_beta   90.00
_cell.angle_gamma   90.00
#
_symmetry.space_group_name_H-M   'P 1'
#
loop_
_entity.id
_entity.type
_entity.pdbx_description
1 polymer ?
#
loop_
_entity_poly.entity_id
_entity_poly.type
_entity_poly.pdbx_seq_one_letter_code
_entity_poly.pdbx_strand_id
1 'polypeptide(L)'
;YDFTHDRVLESSSPNHVQPIASVTKLMTANVFLENNRNANCTASITDDDYDYIKGTHTKLPKYTPISCNELLKAMLVHSDNYAAHALSRSAGMSRLQFIQKMNEKARELGMRSTRFSDSSGLSDSNISSAMDLVKLAKYSLNKTQIKNLSNMPNAFIQAGGRSVFVKNTNKLVREEVFDAAVNKTGYI
;
A
#
# COMPACT_ATOMS: atom_id res chain seq x y z
N TYR A 1 -8.01 -17.53 6.70
CA TYR A 1 -6.86 -18.37 6.44
C TYR A 1 -5.95 -18.42 7.68
N ASP A 2 -5.56 -19.61 8.08
CA ASP A 2 -4.62 -19.83 9.18
C ASP A 2 -3.19 -19.92 8.62
N PHE A 3 -2.38 -18.90 8.87
CA PHE A 3 -0.99 -18.87 8.41
C PHE A 3 -0.06 -19.83 9.18
N THR A 4 -0.44 -20.22 10.39
CA THR A 4 0.35 -21.15 11.21
C THR A 4 0.29 -22.57 10.65
N HIS A 5 -0.91 -23.00 10.26
CA HIS A 5 -1.15 -24.36 9.76
C HIS A 5 -1.33 -24.41 8.24
N ASP A 6 -1.13 -23.27 7.55
CA ASP A 6 -1.23 -23.12 6.10
C ASP A 6 -2.54 -23.66 5.50
N ARG A 7 -3.68 -23.37 6.14
CA ARG A 7 -4.99 -23.91 5.75
C ARG A 7 -6.09 -22.85 5.70
N VAL A 8 -7.03 -23.07 4.79
CA VAL A 8 -8.27 -22.29 4.73
C VAL A 8 -9.18 -22.72 5.89
N LEU A 9 -9.64 -21.75 6.69
CA LEU A 9 -10.61 -21.96 7.75
C LEU A 9 -12.04 -21.87 7.22
N GLU A 10 -12.30 -20.84 6.42
CA GLU A 10 -13.59 -20.57 5.79
C GLU A 10 -13.35 -19.81 4.47
N SER A 11 -14.18 -20.04 3.47
CA SER A 11 -14.09 -19.31 2.19
C SER A 11 -15.44 -19.21 1.50
N SER A 12 -15.61 -18.09 0.79
CA SER A 12 -16.70 -17.87 -0.15
C SER A 12 -16.10 -17.32 -1.45
N SER A 13 -16.24 -18.06 -2.54
CA SER A 13 -15.71 -17.70 -3.86
C SER A 13 -14.24 -17.23 -3.84
N PRO A 14 -13.29 -17.99 -3.23
CA PRO A 14 -11.95 -17.50 -2.88
C PRO A 14 -11.10 -17.13 -4.10
N ASN A 15 -11.44 -17.65 -5.29
CA ASN A 15 -10.74 -17.39 -6.55
C ASN A 15 -11.48 -16.38 -7.45
N HIS A 16 -12.61 -15.82 -7.00
CA HIS A 16 -13.31 -14.78 -7.74
C HIS A 16 -12.43 -13.54 -7.88
N VAL A 17 -12.27 -13.07 -9.12
CA VAL A 17 -11.43 -11.91 -9.45
C VAL A 17 -12.29 -10.65 -9.40
N GLN A 18 -11.82 -9.65 -8.68
CA GLN A 18 -12.50 -8.37 -8.55
C GLN A 18 -11.49 -7.24 -8.34
N PRO A 19 -11.88 -5.97 -8.55
CA PRO A 19 -11.08 -4.82 -8.17
C PRO A 19 -10.75 -4.86 -6.68
N ILE A 20 -9.52 -4.51 -6.33
CA ILE A 20 -9.03 -4.59 -4.94
C ILE A 20 -8.75 -3.22 -4.32
N ALA A 21 -8.98 -2.16 -5.07
CA ALA A 21 -8.80 -0.79 -4.61
C ALA A 21 -7.46 -0.61 -3.84
N SER A 22 -7.51 0.10 -2.74
CA SER A 22 -6.33 0.45 -1.93
C SER A 22 -5.58 -0.73 -1.28
N VAL A 23 -6.09 -1.98 -1.37
CA VAL A 23 -5.29 -3.16 -0.97
C VAL A 23 -4.03 -3.26 -1.86
N THR A 24 -4.06 -2.74 -3.07
CA THR A 24 -2.91 -2.53 -3.97
C THR A 24 -1.69 -1.93 -3.25
N LYS A 25 -1.90 -1.02 -2.30
CA LYS A 25 -0.83 -0.34 -1.56
C LYS A 25 0.06 -1.27 -0.73
N LEU A 26 -0.42 -2.48 -0.39
CA LEU A 26 0.46 -3.50 0.21
C LEU A 26 1.53 -3.97 -0.79
N MET A 27 1.16 -4.19 -2.05
CA MET A 27 2.14 -4.54 -3.09
C MET A 27 3.10 -3.37 -3.35
N THR A 28 2.57 -2.15 -3.41
CA THR A 28 3.38 -0.93 -3.56
C THR A 28 4.42 -0.80 -2.45
N ALA A 29 4.02 -1.04 -1.19
CA ALA A 29 4.94 -1.01 -0.06
C ALA A 29 6.05 -2.06 -0.18
N ASN A 30 5.70 -3.30 -0.53
CA ASN A 30 6.66 -4.39 -0.71
C ASN A 30 7.68 -4.07 -1.81
N VAL A 31 7.20 -3.69 -3.00
CA VAL A 31 8.06 -3.38 -4.15
C VAL A 31 8.94 -2.16 -3.85
N PHE A 32 8.38 -1.12 -3.21
CA PHE A 32 9.17 0.05 -2.82
C PHE A 32 10.31 -0.34 -1.87
N LEU A 33 10.03 -1.06 -0.79
CA LEU A 33 11.03 -1.45 0.21
C LEU A 33 12.12 -2.36 -0.36
N GLU A 34 11.81 -3.15 -1.36
CA GLU A 34 12.79 -4.05 -2.01
C GLU A 34 13.71 -3.33 -3.00
N ASN A 35 13.22 -2.27 -3.62
CA ASN A 35 13.97 -1.57 -4.67
C ASN A 35 14.60 -0.26 -4.19
N ASN A 36 14.09 0.35 -3.11
CA ASN A 36 14.69 1.56 -2.56
C ASN A 36 15.94 1.22 -1.76
N ARG A 37 17.10 1.54 -2.31
CA ARG A 37 18.41 1.36 -1.66
C ARG A 37 18.93 2.61 -0.95
N ASN A 38 18.19 3.71 -1.01
CA ASN A 38 18.58 4.99 -0.42
C ASN A 38 17.91 5.16 0.94
N ALA A 39 18.67 5.03 2.03
CA ALA A 39 18.17 5.25 3.39
C ALA A 39 17.69 6.70 3.62
N ASN A 40 18.25 7.66 2.88
CA ASN A 40 17.89 9.09 2.95
C ASN A 40 16.91 9.49 1.84
N CYS A 41 16.13 8.51 1.33
CA CYS A 41 15.13 8.76 0.30
C CYS A 41 14.16 9.85 0.73
N THR A 42 14.00 10.84 -0.16
CA THR A 42 12.94 11.87 -0.06
C THR A 42 12.22 11.98 -1.41
N ALA A 43 10.93 12.31 -1.38
CA ALA A 43 10.16 12.65 -2.55
C ALA A 43 9.17 13.77 -2.24
N SER A 44 8.86 14.59 -3.21
CA SER A 44 7.82 15.60 -3.10
C SER A 44 6.56 15.11 -3.81
N ILE A 45 5.41 15.39 -3.25
CA ILE A 45 4.13 15.24 -3.95
C ILE A 45 4.05 16.37 -5.00
N THR A 46 3.75 16.01 -6.24
CA THR A 46 3.64 16.93 -7.37
C THR A 46 2.30 16.77 -8.07
N ASP A 47 2.04 17.56 -9.09
CA ASP A 47 0.81 17.41 -9.89
C ASP A 47 0.77 16.11 -10.68
N ASP A 48 1.93 15.48 -10.94
CA ASP A 48 1.99 14.13 -11.53
C ASP A 48 1.36 13.05 -10.64
N ASP A 49 1.17 13.34 -9.35
CA ASP A 49 0.57 12.41 -8.38
C ASP A 49 -0.94 12.65 -8.22
N TYR A 50 -1.52 13.58 -8.98
CA TYR A 50 -2.92 13.94 -8.89
C TYR A 50 -3.83 12.73 -9.23
N ASP A 51 -4.91 12.61 -8.45
CA ASP A 51 -5.95 11.60 -8.66
C ASP A 51 -7.00 12.13 -9.64
N TYR A 52 -6.83 11.80 -10.92
CA TYR A 52 -7.79 12.14 -11.99
C TYR A 52 -8.98 11.17 -12.06
N ILE A 53 -8.97 10.08 -11.28
CA ILE A 53 -10.00 9.03 -11.36
C ILE A 53 -11.13 9.30 -10.37
N LYS A 54 -10.78 9.51 -9.10
CA LYS A 54 -11.76 9.70 -8.00
C LYS A 54 -11.68 11.10 -7.37
N GLY A 55 -10.73 11.93 -7.79
CA GLY A 55 -10.54 13.29 -7.27
C GLY A 55 -10.22 13.35 -5.77
N THR A 56 -9.54 12.33 -5.24
CA THR A 56 -9.15 12.33 -3.83
C THR A 56 -8.12 13.41 -3.54
N HIS A 57 -8.03 13.82 -2.29
CA HIS A 57 -7.09 14.84 -1.84
C HIS A 57 -6.11 14.28 -0.82
N THR A 58 -4.90 14.86 -0.79
CA THR A 58 -3.92 14.60 0.26
C THR A 58 -3.90 15.76 1.28
N LYS A 59 -3.59 15.42 2.53
CA LYS A 59 -3.31 16.43 3.58
C LYS A 59 -1.85 16.87 3.57
N LEU A 60 -1.00 16.18 2.82
CA LEU A 60 0.43 16.45 2.77
C LEU A 60 0.73 17.65 1.86
N PRO A 61 1.73 18.48 2.19
CA PRO A 61 2.10 19.64 1.37
C PRO A 61 2.68 19.15 0.03
N LYS A 62 2.29 19.83 -1.06
CA LYS A 62 2.88 19.65 -2.38
C LYS A 62 4.23 20.35 -2.49
N TYR A 63 5.06 19.90 -3.43
CA TYR A 63 6.36 20.49 -3.79
C TYR A 63 7.34 20.65 -2.63
N THR A 64 7.14 19.88 -1.57
CA THR A 64 7.99 19.91 -0.39
C THR A 64 8.62 18.54 -0.20
N PRO A 65 9.94 18.44 0.05
CA PRO A 65 10.58 17.17 0.31
C PRO A 65 10.03 16.50 1.59
N ILE A 66 9.57 15.27 1.44
CA ILE A 66 9.05 14.42 2.52
C ILE A 66 9.88 13.13 2.50
N SER A 67 10.30 12.63 3.65
CA SER A 67 11.03 11.36 3.66
C SER A 67 10.16 10.22 3.15
N CYS A 68 10.77 9.27 2.44
CA CYS A 68 10.03 8.13 1.93
C CYS A 68 9.39 7.29 3.05
N ASN A 69 9.99 7.28 4.24
CA ASN A 69 9.38 6.65 5.42
C ASN A 69 8.08 7.35 5.85
N GLU A 70 8.03 8.68 5.79
CA GLU A 70 6.81 9.43 6.11
C GLU A 70 5.74 9.24 5.02
N LEU A 71 6.14 9.19 3.74
CA LEU A 71 5.22 8.84 2.65
C LEU A 71 4.68 7.41 2.79
N LEU A 72 5.53 6.44 3.14
CA LEU A 72 5.13 5.05 3.40
C LEU A 72 4.14 4.97 4.56
N LYS A 73 4.37 5.73 5.62
CA LYS A 73 3.47 5.86 6.77
C LYS A 73 2.10 6.45 6.35
N ALA A 74 2.09 7.55 5.60
CA ALA A 74 0.86 8.16 5.09
C ALA A 74 0.07 7.19 4.19
N MET A 75 0.76 6.47 3.31
CA MET A 75 0.17 5.48 2.41
C MET A 75 -0.45 4.30 3.17
N LEU A 76 0.23 3.74 4.17
CA LEU A 76 -0.25 2.54 4.87
C LEU A 76 -1.29 2.87 5.93
N VAL A 77 -1.12 3.94 6.71
CA VAL A 77 -2.04 4.34 7.78
C VAL A 77 -3.30 5.00 7.20
N HIS A 78 -3.13 6.04 6.40
CA HIS A 78 -4.24 6.88 5.90
C HIS A 78 -4.71 6.51 4.49
N SER A 79 -4.06 5.54 3.87
CA SER A 79 -4.37 5.14 2.48
C SER A 79 -4.15 6.28 1.46
N ASP A 80 -3.20 7.17 1.71
CA ASP A 80 -2.93 8.33 0.87
C ASP A 80 -2.48 7.91 -0.54
N ASN A 81 -3.25 8.31 -1.56
CA ASN A 81 -3.01 7.96 -2.96
C ASN A 81 -1.81 8.70 -3.54
N TYR A 82 -1.65 9.98 -3.17
CA TYR A 82 -0.54 10.80 -3.63
C TYR A 82 0.80 10.29 -3.09
N ALA A 83 0.81 9.86 -1.82
CA ALA A 83 1.98 9.22 -1.23
C ALA A 83 2.35 7.92 -1.96
N ALA A 84 1.37 7.11 -2.37
CA ALA A 84 1.63 5.90 -3.16
C ALA A 84 2.25 6.21 -4.53
N HIS A 85 1.77 7.25 -5.21
CA HIS A 85 2.30 7.71 -6.49
C HIS A 85 3.72 8.28 -6.33
N ALA A 86 3.94 9.14 -5.33
CA ALA A 86 5.25 9.72 -5.04
C ALA A 86 6.31 8.64 -4.72
N LEU A 87 5.95 7.63 -3.90
CA LEU A 87 6.82 6.49 -3.60
C LEU A 87 7.17 5.68 -4.85
N SER A 88 6.22 5.42 -5.74
CA SER A 88 6.48 4.67 -6.97
C SER A 88 7.49 5.36 -7.89
N ARG A 89 7.54 6.71 -7.89
CA ARG A 89 8.51 7.50 -8.66
C ARG A 89 9.87 7.58 -7.98
N SER A 90 9.91 7.47 -6.65
CA SER A 90 11.16 7.61 -5.85
C SER A 90 11.98 6.33 -5.75
N ALA A 91 11.49 5.22 -6.27
CA ALA A 91 12.16 3.92 -6.21
C ALA A 91 13.33 3.75 -7.22
N GLY A 92 13.79 4.84 -7.85
CA GLY A 92 14.89 4.81 -8.83
C GLY A 92 14.49 4.25 -10.19
N MET A 93 13.19 4.20 -10.50
CA MET A 93 12.64 3.69 -11.75
C MET A 93 11.43 4.53 -12.20
N SER A 94 11.05 4.43 -13.48
CA SER A 94 9.84 5.07 -13.97
C SER A 94 8.59 4.42 -13.35
N ARG A 95 7.46 5.17 -13.34
CA ARG A 95 6.16 4.65 -12.86
C ARG A 95 5.75 3.37 -13.59
N LEU A 96 5.99 3.30 -14.90
CA LEU A 96 5.70 2.11 -15.70
C LEU A 96 6.56 0.91 -15.25
N GLN A 97 7.85 1.11 -15.04
CA GLN A 97 8.76 0.08 -14.53
C GLN A 97 8.36 -0.37 -13.12
N PHE A 98 7.89 0.55 -12.28
CA PHE A 98 7.39 0.20 -10.94
C PHE A 98 6.17 -0.72 -11.02
N ILE A 99 5.19 -0.41 -11.89
CA ILE A 99 4.01 -1.25 -12.11
C ILE A 99 4.42 -2.62 -12.70
N GLN A 100 5.40 -2.66 -13.60
CA GLN A 100 5.96 -3.91 -14.09
C GLN A 100 6.54 -4.75 -12.94
N LYS A 101 7.30 -4.12 -12.02
CA LYS A 101 7.83 -4.78 -10.81
C LYS A 101 6.72 -5.30 -9.88
N MET A 102 5.62 -4.57 -9.72
CA MET A 102 4.45 -5.07 -8.96
C MET A 102 3.88 -6.34 -9.60
N ASN A 103 3.76 -6.38 -10.92
CA ASN A 103 3.25 -7.56 -11.63
C ASN A 103 4.27 -8.71 -11.67
N GLU A 104 5.57 -8.43 -11.74
CA GLU A 104 6.62 -9.43 -11.57
C GLU A 104 6.55 -10.07 -10.18
N LYS A 105 6.45 -9.25 -9.12
CA LYS A 105 6.30 -9.72 -7.76
C LYS A 105 5.03 -10.56 -7.57
N ALA A 106 3.92 -10.17 -8.17
CA ALA A 106 2.69 -10.97 -8.14
C ALA A 106 2.92 -12.38 -8.75
N ARG A 107 3.62 -12.47 -9.89
CA ARG A 107 3.97 -13.76 -10.50
C ARG A 107 4.92 -14.59 -9.62
N GLU A 108 5.95 -13.97 -9.03
CA GLU A 108 6.88 -14.62 -8.08
C GLU A 108 6.15 -15.23 -6.88
N LEU A 109 5.13 -14.53 -6.37
CA LEU A 109 4.31 -15.00 -5.26
C LEU A 109 3.22 -16.01 -5.69
N GLY A 110 3.15 -16.35 -6.97
CA GLY A 110 2.13 -17.25 -7.51
C GLY A 110 0.72 -16.67 -7.49
N MET A 111 0.58 -15.34 -7.53
CA MET A 111 -0.71 -14.61 -7.58
C MET A 111 -1.23 -14.57 -9.02
N ARG A 112 -1.75 -15.72 -9.50
CA ARG A 112 -2.11 -15.93 -10.91
C ARG A 112 -3.35 -15.16 -11.37
N SER A 113 -4.19 -14.74 -10.43
CA SER A 113 -5.42 -13.99 -10.67
C SER A 113 -5.25 -12.50 -10.38
N THR A 114 -4.00 -12.01 -10.32
CA THR A 114 -3.70 -10.64 -9.89
C THR A 114 -3.03 -9.85 -11.01
N ARG A 115 -3.49 -8.60 -11.17
CA ARG A 115 -2.89 -7.63 -12.06
C ARG A 115 -2.92 -6.25 -11.41
N PHE A 116 -1.81 -5.52 -11.54
CA PHE A 116 -1.69 -4.13 -11.12
C PHE A 116 -1.54 -3.21 -12.34
N SER A 117 -2.26 -2.09 -12.34
CA SER A 117 -2.23 -1.05 -13.36
C SER A 117 -1.76 0.30 -12.83
N ASP A 118 -1.82 0.51 -11.52
CA ASP A 118 -1.28 1.67 -10.83
C ASP A 118 -0.78 1.29 -9.43
N SER A 119 -0.10 2.22 -8.76
CA SER A 119 0.49 2.02 -7.42
C SER A 119 -0.45 2.34 -6.25
N SER A 120 -1.62 2.91 -6.52
CA SER A 120 -2.56 3.38 -5.49
C SER A 120 -3.80 2.51 -5.33
N GLY A 121 -4.21 1.82 -6.40
CA GLY A 121 -5.46 1.08 -6.47
C GLY A 121 -6.66 1.96 -6.85
N LEU A 122 -6.42 3.11 -7.48
CA LEU A 122 -7.49 3.98 -7.98
C LEU A 122 -8.19 3.40 -9.21
N SER A 123 -7.43 2.77 -10.09
CA SER A 123 -7.97 2.09 -11.28
C SER A 123 -8.62 0.77 -10.90
N ASP A 124 -9.81 0.52 -11.43
CA ASP A 124 -10.53 -0.75 -11.28
C ASP A 124 -9.82 -1.92 -12.02
N SER A 125 -8.79 -1.62 -12.82
CA SER A 125 -7.90 -2.61 -13.42
C SER A 125 -6.87 -3.20 -12.46
N ASN A 126 -6.79 -2.71 -11.20
CA ASN A 126 -6.08 -3.40 -10.13
C ASN A 126 -7.00 -4.50 -9.59
N ILE A 127 -6.80 -5.70 -10.08
CA ILE A 127 -7.65 -6.86 -9.78
C ILE A 127 -6.88 -7.96 -9.06
N SER A 128 -7.58 -8.71 -8.23
CA SER A 128 -7.03 -9.89 -7.55
C SER A 128 -8.16 -10.80 -7.06
N SER A 129 -7.79 -11.96 -6.51
CA SER A 129 -8.68 -12.87 -5.78
C SER A 129 -8.32 -12.90 -4.30
N ALA A 130 -9.25 -13.33 -3.44
CA ALA A 130 -9.00 -13.47 -2.02
C ALA A 130 -7.80 -14.41 -1.73
N MET A 131 -7.67 -15.51 -2.46
CA MET A 131 -6.53 -16.44 -2.32
C MET A 131 -5.18 -15.82 -2.73
N ASP A 132 -5.18 -14.98 -3.73
CA ASP A 132 -3.95 -14.27 -4.09
C ASP A 132 -3.61 -13.19 -3.05
N LEU A 133 -4.60 -12.50 -2.47
CA LEU A 133 -4.37 -11.55 -1.40
C LEU A 133 -3.86 -12.22 -0.11
N VAL A 134 -4.22 -13.47 0.17
CA VAL A 134 -3.61 -14.28 1.25
C VAL A 134 -2.10 -14.42 1.05
N LYS A 135 -1.65 -14.69 -0.19
CA LYS A 135 -0.21 -14.80 -0.52
C LYS A 135 0.51 -13.47 -0.31
N LEU A 136 -0.12 -12.35 -0.75
CA LEU A 136 0.42 -11.01 -0.55
C LEU A 136 0.50 -10.67 0.95
N ALA A 137 -0.54 -10.97 1.72
CA ALA A 137 -0.55 -10.75 3.17
C ALA A 137 0.56 -11.55 3.86
N LYS A 138 0.69 -12.85 3.57
CA LYS A 138 1.75 -13.73 4.09
C LYS A 138 3.15 -13.18 3.78
N TYR A 139 3.36 -12.69 2.56
CA TYR A 139 4.62 -12.06 2.17
C TYR A 139 4.89 -10.75 2.93
N SER A 140 3.86 -9.91 3.08
CA SER A 140 3.96 -8.62 3.77
C SER A 140 4.27 -8.77 5.28
N LEU A 141 3.84 -9.88 5.90
CA LEU A 141 4.15 -10.18 7.31
C LEU A 141 5.65 -10.28 7.61
N ASN A 142 6.46 -10.66 6.61
CA ASN A 142 7.92 -10.74 6.74
C ASN A 142 8.61 -9.37 6.70
N LYS A 143 7.87 -8.30 6.46
CA LYS A 143 8.38 -6.91 6.42
C LYS A 143 7.97 -6.17 7.69
N THR A 144 8.83 -6.14 8.70
CA THR A 144 8.58 -5.48 9.99
C THR A 144 8.04 -4.06 9.81
N GLN A 145 8.55 -3.31 8.85
CA GLN A 145 8.12 -1.94 8.58
C GLN A 145 6.66 -1.88 8.09
N ILE A 146 6.23 -2.78 7.20
CA ILE A 146 4.83 -2.85 6.75
C ILE A 146 3.94 -3.24 7.92
N LYS A 147 4.32 -4.27 8.68
CA LYS A 147 3.59 -4.73 9.86
C LYS A 147 3.36 -3.58 10.85
N ASN A 148 4.43 -2.88 11.23
CA ASN A 148 4.35 -1.82 12.22
C ASN A 148 3.51 -0.64 11.73
N LEU A 149 3.77 -0.14 10.51
CA LEU A 149 3.08 1.03 9.98
C LEU A 149 1.60 0.76 9.69
N SER A 150 1.26 -0.40 9.12
CA SER A 150 -0.14 -0.70 8.77
C SER A 150 -1.05 -0.78 10.01
N ASN A 151 -0.50 -1.14 11.16
CA ASN A 151 -1.25 -1.34 12.39
C ASN A 151 -1.25 -0.13 13.36
N MET A 152 -0.66 0.99 12.95
CA MET A 152 -0.76 2.23 13.75
C MET A 152 -2.20 2.74 13.74
N PRO A 153 -2.85 2.97 14.90
CA PRO A 153 -4.22 3.53 14.97
C PRO A 153 -4.31 4.92 14.35
N ASN A 154 -3.25 5.69 14.53
CA ASN A 154 -3.06 7.03 13.98
C ASN A 154 -1.56 7.32 13.86
N ALA A 155 -1.21 8.41 13.18
CA ALA A 155 0.18 8.83 13.05
C ALA A 155 0.28 10.34 12.82
N PHE A 156 1.43 10.90 13.19
CA PHE A 156 1.88 12.20 12.73
C PHE A 156 2.88 12.01 11.59
N ILE A 157 2.60 12.63 10.45
CA ILE A 157 3.45 12.62 9.26
C ILE A 157 4.27 13.92 9.26
N GLN A 158 5.58 13.82 9.30
CA GLN A 158 6.47 14.97 9.23
C GLN A 158 6.70 15.36 7.78
N ALA A 159 6.23 16.54 7.38
CA ALA A 159 6.27 17.00 6.00
C ALA A 159 6.55 18.52 5.93
N GLY A 160 7.73 18.91 5.45
CA GLY A 160 8.08 20.31 5.22
C GLY A 160 8.01 21.20 6.48
N GLY A 161 8.50 20.69 7.61
CA GLY A 161 8.44 21.42 8.89
C GLY A 161 7.06 21.43 9.55
N ARG A 162 6.08 20.72 8.99
CA ARG A 162 4.73 20.55 9.53
C ARG A 162 4.52 19.12 10.01
N SER A 163 3.69 18.99 11.04
CA SER A 163 3.24 17.68 11.55
C SER A 163 1.78 17.48 11.18
N VAL A 164 1.48 16.54 10.29
CA VAL A 164 0.13 16.28 9.76
C VAL A 164 -0.45 15.07 10.46
N PHE A 165 -1.53 15.25 11.20
CA PHE A 165 -2.22 14.14 11.87
C PHE A 165 -3.09 13.36 10.90
N VAL A 166 -2.93 12.02 10.88
CA VAL A 166 -3.71 11.08 10.10
C VAL A 166 -4.23 9.93 10.96
N LYS A 167 -5.38 9.39 10.60
CA LYS A 167 -5.98 8.22 11.26
C LYS A 167 -5.92 7.02 10.32
N ASN A 168 -5.78 5.83 10.88
CA ASN A 168 -5.91 4.60 10.13
C ASN A 168 -7.29 4.51 9.49
N THR A 169 -7.36 4.01 8.27
CA THR A 169 -8.64 3.83 7.57
C THR A 169 -9.46 2.66 8.14
N ASN A 170 -8.81 1.70 8.79
CA ASN A 170 -9.49 0.59 9.46
C ASN A 170 -9.97 1.01 10.85
N LYS A 171 -11.29 1.00 11.04
CA LYS A 171 -11.92 1.34 12.33
C LYS A 171 -11.48 0.38 13.44
N LEU A 172 -11.38 -0.91 13.16
CA LEU A 172 -11.02 -1.93 14.16
C LEU A 172 -9.60 -1.74 14.71
N VAL A 173 -8.67 -1.28 13.83
CA VAL A 173 -7.31 -0.91 14.25
C VAL A 173 -7.30 0.39 15.05
N ARG A 174 -8.11 1.38 14.66
CA ARG A 174 -8.20 2.65 15.42
C ARG A 174 -8.75 2.46 16.83
N GLU A 175 -9.67 1.53 17.00
CA GLU A 175 -10.33 1.24 18.26
C GLU A 175 -9.62 0.12 19.04
N GLU A 176 -8.48 -0.35 18.54
CA GLU A 176 -7.64 -1.40 19.16
C GLU A 176 -8.43 -2.67 19.52
N VAL A 177 -9.42 -3.01 18.69
CA VAL A 177 -10.33 -4.16 18.93
C VAL A 177 -9.58 -5.49 18.86
N PHE A 178 -8.53 -5.57 18.04
CA PHE A 178 -7.66 -6.74 17.93
C PHE A 178 -6.27 -6.37 17.38
N ASP A 179 -5.31 -7.21 17.68
CA ASP A 179 -3.94 -7.10 17.18
C ASP A 179 -3.87 -7.64 15.75
N ALA A 180 -3.84 -6.76 14.76
CA ALA A 180 -3.73 -7.19 13.37
C ALA A 180 -2.29 -7.54 13.02
N ALA A 181 -2.09 -8.64 12.31
CA ALA A 181 -0.76 -9.03 11.83
C ALA A 181 -0.27 -8.11 10.69
N VAL A 182 -1.15 -7.78 9.76
CA VAL A 182 -0.99 -6.76 8.71
C VAL A 182 -2.37 -6.21 8.35
N ASN A 183 -2.45 -4.95 8.02
CA ASN A 183 -3.73 -4.29 7.76
C ASN A 183 -3.68 -3.43 6.51
N LYS A 184 -4.73 -3.49 5.70
CA LYS A 184 -5.04 -2.50 4.66
C LYS A 184 -6.50 -2.61 4.25
N THR A 185 -7.21 -1.47 4.28
CA THR A 185 -8.58 -1.36 3.77
C THR A 185 -8.59 -1.09 2.27
N GLY A 186 -9.61 -1.58 1.58
CA GLY A 186 -10.00 -1.22 0.23
C GLY A 186 -11.44 -0.71 0.20
N TYR A 187 -11.72 0.28 -0.64
CA TYR A 187 -13.06 0.78 -0.90
C TYR A 187 -13.23 0.93 -2.41
N ILE A 188 -14.23 0.26 -2.95
CA ILE A 188 -14.56 0.20 -4.37
C ILE A 188 -15.76 1.11 -4.65
#